data_324a9036c5b630ba904a492a83d215f2
#
_entry.id   324a9036c5b630ba904a492a83d215f2
#
_cell.length_a   1.000
_cell.length_b   1.000
_cell.length_c   1.000
_cell.angle_alpha   90.00
_cell.angle_beta   90.00
_cell.angle_gamma   90.00
#
_symmetry.space_group_name_H-M   'P 1'
#
loop_
_entity.id
_entity.type
_entity.pdbx_description
1 polymer ?
#
loop_
_entity_poly.entity_id
_entity_poly.type
_entity_poly.pdbx_seq_one_letter_code
_entity_poly.pdbx_strand_id
1 'polypeptide(L)'
;MPLPGSGQLSINDIATEFSVTLTNVALNATLGTYASKGAGATTAISDFYGLSALTAYTGGTLESTGNAACEIEEPENTYYHNGSGSEPAVSDTVYTNSGGTTTIGAGHHLFVNSEETRQAIQTNSSGVITGITDCR
;
A
#
# COMPACT_ATOMS: atom_id res chain seq x y z
N MET A 1 -13.53 2.69 0.59
CA MET A 1 -14.08 1.54 -0.17
C MET A 1 -13.33 1.43 -1.49
N PRO A 2 -12.88 0.23 -1.90
CA PRO A 2 -12.22 0.08 -3.19
C PRO A 2 -13.19 0.41 -4.33
N LEU A 3 -12.63 0.93 -5.42
CA LEU A 3 -13.39 1.22 -6.62
C LEU A 3 -13.96 -0.08 -7.24
N PRO A 4 -15.13 -0.03 -7.87
CA PRO A 4 -15.74 -1.22 -8.47
C PRO A 4 -14.85 -1.81 -9.57
N GLY A 5 -14.90 -3.12 -9.76
CA GLY A 5 -14.17 -3.83 -10.80
C GLY A 5 -14.77 -3.65 -12.21
N SER A 6 -16.03 -3.22 -12.27
CA SER A 6 -16.77 -3.00 -13.53
C SER A 6 -18.03 -2.15 -13.26
N GLY A 7 -18.68 -1.72 -14.30
CA GLY A 7 -19.92 -0.94 -14.22
C GLY A 7 -19.66 0.56 -14.30
N GLN A 8 -20.56 1.37 -13.72
CA GLN A 8 -20.44 2.82 -13.78
C GLN A 8 -19.41 3.32 -12.77
N LEU A 9 -18.45 4.09 -13.24
CA LEU A 9 -17.41 4.74 -12.43
C LEU A 9 -17.28 6.20 -12.90
N SER A 10 -17.32 7.13 -11.95
CA SER A 10 -17.17 8.55 -12.24
C SER A 10 -15.82 9.09 -11.74
N ILE A 11 -15.40 10.22 -12.28
CA ILE A 11 -14.21 10.92 -11.80
C ILE A 11 -14.34 11.33 -10.31
N ASN A 12 -15.58 11.56 -9.88
CA ASN A 12 -15.86 11.89 -8.47
C ASN A 12 -15.63 10.68 -7.55
N ASP A 13 -16.00 9.48 -8.00
CA ASP A 13 -15.74 8.25 -7.25
C ASP A 13 -14.24 8.02 -7.08
N ILE A 14 -13.47 8.21 -8.16
CA ILE A 14 -12.00 8.12 -8.14
C ILE A 14 -11.41 9.16 -7.19
N ALA A 15 -11.82 10.41 -7.30
CA ALA A 15 -11.32 11.48 -6.45
C ALA A 15 -11.64 11.24 -4.97
N THR A 16 -12.82 10.72 -4.66
CA THR A 16 -13.23 10.39 -3.29
C THR A 16 -12.37 9.27 -2.71
N GLU A 17 -12.14 8.20 -3.47
CA GLU A 17 -11.31 7.06 -3.03
C GLU A 17 -9.88 7.52 -2.70
N PHE A 18 -9.30 8.36 -3.55
CA PHE A 18 -7.91 8.80 -3.38
C PHE A 18 -7.78 10.15 -2.65
N SER A 19 -8.88 10.66 -2.07
CA SER A 19 -8.91 11.92 -1.30
C SER A 19 -8.37 13.13 -2.07
N VAL A 20 -8.65 13.19 -3.37
CA VAL A 20 -8.21 14.27 -4.26
C VAL A 20 -9.32 15.28 -4.46
N THR A 21 -9.01 16.57 -4.31
CA THR A 21 -9.97 17.65 -4.59
C THR A 21 -10.13 17.85 -6.08
N LEU A 22 -11.37 17.83 -6.56
CA LEU A 22 -11.71 18.04 -7.98
C LEU A 22 -11.68 19.54 -8.33
N THR A 23 -10.49 20.10 -8.46
CA THR A 23 -10.31 21.48 -8.90
C THR A 23 -9.33 21.50 -10.05
N ASN A 24 -9.81 21.60 -11.29
CA ASN A 24 -8.98 21.59 -12.49
C ASN A 24 -8.03 20.37 -12.58
N VAL A 25 -8.52 19.22 -12.18
CA VAL A 25 -7.72 17.99 -12.16
C VAL A 25 -7.51 17.47 -13.57
N ALA A 26 -6.26 17.40 -14.00
CA ALA A 26 -5.88 16.65 -15.20
C ALA A 26 -5.72 15.18 -14.81
N LEU A 27 -6.49 14.29 -15.43
CA LEU A 27 -6.54 12.88 -15.07
C LEU A 27 -5.14 12.23 -15.06
N ASN A 28 -4.33 12.49 -16.07
CA ASN A 28 -2.97 11.94 -16.15
C ASN A 28 -2.02 12.54 -15.12
N ALA A 29 -2.11 13.86 -14.91
CA ALA A 29 -1.16 14.58 -14.06
C ALA A 29 -1.38 14.30 -12.56
N THR A 30 -2.62 14.08 -12.15
CA THR A 30 -2.97 13.95 -10.74
C THR A 30 -3.35 12.53 -10.35
N LEU A 31 -4.13 11.85 -11.16
CA LEU A 31 -4.67 10.53 -10.84
C LEU A 31 -3.97 9.37 -11.56
N GLY A 32 -3.22 9.65 -12.61
CA GLY A 32 -2.55 8.60 -13.41
C GLY A 32 -1.59 7.74 -12.60
N THR A 33 -0.93 8.30 -11.59
CA THR A 33 -0.04 7.55 -10.69
C THR A 33 -0.78 6.49 -9.90
N TYR A 34 -2.01 6.75 -9.48
CA TYR A 34 -2.83 5.77 -8.75
C TYR A 34 -3.26 4.60 -9.64
N ALA A 35 -3.36 4.82 -10.95
CA ALA A 35 -3.63 3.77 -11.93
C ALA A 35 -2.34 3.10 -12.45
N SER A 36 -1.19 3.36 -11.82
CA SER A 36 0.12 2.82 -12.22
C SER A 36 0.52 3.18 -13.66
N LYS A 37 0.13 4.36 -14.12
CA LYS A 37 0.50 4.87 -15.44
C LYS A 37 1.75 5.73 -15.37
N GLY A 38 2.69 5.46 -16.25
CA GLY A 38 3.91 6.26 -16.39
C GLY A 38 3.64 7.65 -16.97
N ALA A 39 4.63 8.55 -16.82
CA ALA A 39 4.57 9.87 -17.39
C ALA A 39 4.38 9.79 -18.92
N GLY A 40 3.43 10.57 -19.44
CA GLY A 40 3.09 10.58 -20.87
C GLY A 40 2.14 9.49 -21.32
N ALA A 41 1.78 8.51 -20.47
CA ALA A 41 0.76 7.51 -20.79
C ALA A 41 -0.64 8.10 -20.68
N THR A 42 -1.55 7.66 -21.55
CA THR A 42 -2.96 8.06 -21.49
C THR A 42 -3.65 7.30 -20.35
N THR A 43 -4.33 8.04 -19.47
CA THR A 43 -5.11 7.47 -18.36
C THR A 43 -6.60 7.55 -18.71
N ALA A 44 -7.30 6.42 -18.67
CA ALA A 44 -8.74 6.32 -18.86
C ALA A 44 -9.44 5.98 -17.53
N ILE A 45 -10.73 6.29 -17.42
CA ILE A 45 -11.51 5.91 -16.22
C ILE A 45 -11.47 4.41 -15.98
N SER A 46 -11.46 3.59 -17.03
CA SER A 46 -11.33 2.14 -16.93
C SER A 46 -10.07 1.66 -16.23
N ASP A 47 -9.02 2.46 -16.20
CA ASP A 47 -7.76 2.12 -15.50
C ASP A 47 -7.92 2.13 -13.97
N PHE A 48 -9.01 2.71 -13.46
CA PHE A 48 -9.28 2.81 -12.02
C PHE A 48 -10.20 1.71 -11.49
N TYR A 49 -10.75 0.85 -12.32
CA TYR A 49 -11.60 -0.24 -11.85
C TYR A 49 -10.84 -1.16 -10.89
N GLY A 50 -11.46 -1.46 -9.76
CA GLY A 50 -10.87 -2.34 -8.75
C GLY A 50 -9.75 -1.75 -7.90
N LEU A 51 -9.36 -0.50 -8.15
CA LEU A 51 -8.33 0.16 -7.33
C LEU A 51 -8.90 0.66 -6.00
N SER A 52 -8.02 0.79 -5.02
CA SER A 52 -8.29 1.48 -3.76
C SER A 52 -7.07 2.28 -3.33
N ALA A 53 -7.31 3.31 -2.53
CA ALA A 53 -6.22 4.06 -1.92
C ALA A 53 -5.40 3.14 -1.00
N LEU A 54 -4.09 3.28 -1.06
CA LEU A 54 -3.20 2.55 -0.17
C LEU A 54 -3.16 3.22 1.20
N THR A 55 -3.02 2.40 2.24
CA THR A 55 -2.88 2.88 3.62
C THR A 55 -1.41 2.89 4.00
N ALA A 56 -0.90 4.04 4.44
CA ALA A 56 0.48 4.19 4.91
C ALA A 56 0.64 3.63 6.33
N TYR A 57 1.79 3.00 6.58
CA TYR A 57 2.21 2.62 7.92
C TYR A 57 3.73 2.74 8.04
N THR A 58 4.23 2.78 9.28
CA THR A 58 5.66 2.84 9.54
C THR A 58 6.19 1.44 9.81
N GLY A 59 7.27 1.05 9.12
CA GLY A 59 7.92 -0.25 9.27
C GLY A 59 9.44 -0.15 9.33
N GLY A 60 10.06 -1.19 9.84
CA GLY A 60 11.53 -1.32 9.85
C GLY A 60 12.10 -1.64 8.47
N THR A 61 13.41 -1.71 8.39
CA THR A 61 14.11 -2.20 7.19
C THR A 61 13.73 -3.65 6.89
N LEU A 62 13.82 -4.04 5.63
CA LEU A 62 13.56 -5.40 5.21
C LEU A 62 14.74 -6.30 5.60
N GLU A 63 14.46 -7.28 6.43
CA GLU A 63 15.44 -8.22 6.96
C GLU A 63 15.22 -9.65 6.42
N SER A 64 16.23 -10.49 6.53
CA SER A 64 16.15 -11.88 6.05
C SER A 64 15.37 -12.80 6.99
N THR A 65 15.23 -12.44 8.26
CA THR A 65 14.54 -13.24 9.28
C THR A 65 13.63 -12.38 10.17
N GLY A 66 12.63 -13.01 10.76
CA GLY A 66 11.76 -12.35 11.72
C GLY A 66 12.49 -11.87 12.98
N ASN A 67 13.50 -12.64 13.44
CA ASN A 67 14.31 -12.23 14.60
C ASN A 67 15.08 -10.94 14.30
N ALA A 68 15.74 -10.85 13.14
CA ALA A 68 16.46 -9.64 12.74
C ALA A 68 15.51 -8.43 12.63
N ALA A 69 14.31 -8.63 12.08
CA ALA A 69 13.28 -7.58 12.04
C ALA A 69 12.88 -7.13 13.46
N CYS A 70 12.75 -8.06 14.40
CA CYS A 70 12.40 -7.76 15.79
C CYS A 70 13.52 -7.02 16.57
N GLU A 71 14.77 -7.10 16.12
CA GLU A 71 15.91 -6.41 16.71
C GLU A 71 16.03 -4.93 16.28
N ILE A 72 15.30 -4.52 15.26
CA ILE A 72 15.24 -3.11 14.83
C ILE A 72 14.66 -2.27 15.97
N GLU A 73 15.40 -1.29 16.46
CA GLU A 73 14.98 -0.47 17.60
C GLU A 73 13.73 0.35 17.28
N GLU A 74 13.75 1.07 16.15
CA GLU A 74 12.63 1.92 15.72
C GLU A 74 12.34 1.72 14.23
N PRO A 75 11.06 1.59 13.86
CA PRO A 75 10.69 1.55 12.45
C PRO A 75 10.71 2.97 11.87
N GLU A 76 11.54 3.21 10.85
CA GLU A 76 11.75 4.54 10.26
C GLU A 76 11.29 4.65 8.80
N ASN A 77 10.87 3.55 8.20
CA ASN A 77 10.45 3.55 6.79
C ASN A 77 8.93 3.66 6.67
N THR A 78 8.46 4.39 5.67
CA THR A 78 7.05 4.43 5.33
C THR A 78 6.76 3.40 4.24
N TYR A 79 5.85 2.48 4.53
CA TYR A 79 5.31 1.50 3.61
C TYR A 79 3.81 1.73 3.41
N TYR A 80 3.25 1.06 2.41
CA TYR A 80 1.83 1.19 2.05
C TYR A 80 1.25 -0.19 1.82
N HIS A 81 0.02 -0.44 2.28
CA HIS A 81 -0.66 -1.71 2.01
C HIS A 81 -2.03 -1.48 1.38
N ASN A 82 -2.52 -2.47 0.65
CA ASN A 82 -3.79 -2.41 -0.07
C ASN A 82 -4.98 -3.02 0.70
N GLY A 83 -4.77 -3.40 1.93
CA GLY A 83 -5.84 -3.94 2.77
C GLY A 83 -6.87 -2.87 3.17
N SER A 84 -8.04 -3.32 3.59
CA SER A 84 -9.15 -2.44 4.01
C SER A 84 -9.00 -1.88 5.42
N GLY A 85 -8.10 -2.44 6.23
CA GLY A 85 -7.87 -1.99 7.60
C GLY A 85 -6.89 -0.84 7.70
N SER A 86 -6.80 -0.22 8.86
CA SER A 86 -5.79 0.81 9.16
C SER A 86 -4.39 0.24 9.34
N GLU A 87 -4.29 -1.05 9.64
CA GLU A 87 -3.04 -1.78 9.84
C GLU A 87 -2.88 -2.87 8.77
N PRO A 88 -1.63 -3.23 8.41
CA PRO A 88 -1.39 -4.31 7.47
C PRO A 88 -1.84 -5.67 8.05
N ALA A 89 -2.36 -6.52 7.19
CA ALA A 89 -2.87 -7.85 7.56
C ALA A 89 -2.36 -8.91 6.59
N VAL A 90 -2.44 -10.18 7.00
CA VAL A 90 -2.11 -11.31 6.12
C VAL A 90 -2.96 -11.26 4.86
N SER A 91 -2.34 -11.49 3.73
CA SER A 91 -2.85 -11.38 2.35
C SER A 91 -2.84 -9.98 1.75
N ASP A 92 -2.55 -8.93 2.52
CA ASP A 92 -2.32 -7.61 1.95
C ASP A 92 -1.03 -7.59 1.14
N THR A 93 -0.97 -6.73 0.14
CA THR A 93 0.27 -6.44 -0.60
C THR A 93 0.89 -5.17 -0.06
N VAL A 94 2.19 -5.21 0.21
CA VAL A 94 2.98 -4.08 0.72
C VAL A 94 3.78 -3.45 -0.40
N TYR A 95 3.74 -2.14 -0.44
CA TYR A 95 4.44 -1.30 -1.42
C TYR A 95 5.40 -0.34 -0.72
N THR A 96 6.48 0.01 -1.43
CA THR A 96 7.46 1.00 -0.97
C THR A 96 7.11 2.42 -1.41
N ASN A 97 6.09 2.58 -2.24
CA ASN A 97 5.63 3.88 -2.73
C ASN A 97 4.10 4.02 -2.65
N SER A 98 3.62 5.23 -2.51
CA SER A 98 2.19 5.55 -2.39
C SER A 98 1.38 5.24 -3.66
N GLY A 99 2.04 5.16 -4.80
CA GLY A 99 1.40 4.82 -6.09
C GLY A 99 1.15 3.33 -6.29
N GLY A 100 1.67 2.46 -5.41
CA GLY A 100 1.46 1.01 -5.52
C GLY A 100 2.13 0.37 -6.73
N THR A 101 3.24 0.93 -7.20
CA THR A 101 3.97 0.43 -8.38
C THR A 101 5.17 -0.44 -8.04
N THR A 102 5.67 -0.34 -6.81
CA THR A 102 6.86 -1.09 -6.36
C THR A 102 6.53 -1.82 -5.05
N THR A 103 6.54 -3.14 -5.09
CA THR A 103 6.34 -3.97 -3.90
C THR A 103 7.61 -4.07 -3.05
N ILE A 104 7.45 -4.39 -1.76
CA ILE A 104 8.58 -4.47 -0.82
C ILE A 104 9.53 -5.65 -1.12
N GLY A 105 9.05 -6.70 -1.75
CA GLY A 105 9.83 -7.93 -1.96
C GLY A 105 9.75 -8.92 -0.79
N ALA A 106 10.51 -10.02 -0.91
CA ALA A 106 10.51 -11.08 0.10
C ALA A 106 11.39 -10.72 1.31
N GLY A 107 10.92 -10.96 2.51
CA GLY A 107 11.67 -10.74 3.74
C GLY A 107 10.78 -10.52 4.95
N HIS A 108 11.35 -9.93 5.97
CA HIS A 108 10.67 -9.58 7.22
C HIS A 108 10.95 -8.13 7.58
N HIS A 109 9.97 -7.41 8.09
CA HIS A 109 10.18 -6.06 8.60
C HIS A 109 9.42 -5.85 9.91
N LEU A 110 9.97 -5.00 10.78
CA LEU A 110 9.33 -4.64 12.03
C LEU A 110 8.07 -3.80 11.75
N PHE A 111 7.01 -4.08 12.48
CA PHE A 111 5.83 -3.24 12.58
C PHE A 111 5.44 -3.11 14.06
N VAL A 112 5.00 -1.92 14.45
CA VAL A 112 4.44 -1.68 15.78
C VAL A 112 2.98 -1.30 15.58
N ASN A 113 2.09 -2.14 16.10
CA ASN A 113 0.65 -1.93 15.92
C ASN A 113 0.10 -0.85 16.88
N SER A 114 -1.18 -0.53 16.76
CA SER A 114 -1.85 0.48 17.59
C SER A 114 -1.87 0.15 19.10
N GLU A 115 -1.64 -1.11 19.45
CA GLU A 115 -1.51 -1.58 20.84
C GLU A 115 -0.08 -1.55 21.35
N GLU A 116 0.83 -0.92 20.60
CA GLU A 116 2.28 -0.85 20.89
C GLU A 116 2.96 -2.23 20.90
N THR A 117 2.34 -3.24 20.29
CA THR A 117 2.92 -4.57 20.15
C THR A 117 3.86 -4.60 18.95
N ARG A 118 5.09 -5.03 19.17
CA ARG A 118 6.11 -5.20 18.14
C ARG A 118 5.87 -6.52 17.41
N GLN A 119 5.84 -6.47 16.09
CA GLN A 119 5.55 -7.63 15.25
C GLN A 119 6.52 -7.69 14.07
N ALA A 120 6.89 -8.90 13.66
CA ALA A 120 7.59 -9.14 12.41
C ALA A 120 6.57 -9.50 11.32
N ILE A 121 6.50 -8.69 10.28
CA ILE A 121 5.68 -8.96 9.10
C ILE A 121 6.54 -9.68 8.07
N GLN A 122 6.09 -10.86 7.64
CA GLN A 122 6.73 -11.62 6.58
C GLN A 122 6.05 -11.40 5.25
N THR A 123 6.83 -11.08 4.21
CA THR A 123 6.33 -10.91 2.83
C THR A 123 7.03 -11.88 1.87
N ASN A 124 6.34 -12.26 0.81
CA ASN A 124 6.90 -13.05 -0.28
C ASN A 124 7.51 -12.15 -1.38
N SER A 125 8.03 -12.76 -2.44
CA SER A 125 8.66 -12.04 -3.56
C SER A 125 7.72 -11.11 -4.32
N SER A 126 6.40 -11.28 -4.19
CA SER A 126 5.38 -10.39 -4.76
C SER A 126 4.94 -9.29 -3.78
N GLY A 127 5.56 -9.21 -2.59
CA GLY A 127 5.21 -8.23 -1.56
C GLY A 127 3.96 -8.58 -0.76
N VAL A 128 3.41 -9.79 -0.92
CA VAL A 128 2.20 -10.22 -0.19
C VAL A 128 2.58 -10.68 1.21
N ILE A 129 1.86 -10.21 2.22
CA ILE A 129 2.05 -10.61 3.61
C ILE A 129 1.60 -12.07 3.78
N THR A 130 2.53 -12.92 4.16
CA THR A 130 2.29 -14.36 4.39
C THR A 130 2.19 -14.71 5.87
N GLY A 131 2.64 -13.84 6.75
CA GLY A 131 2.55 -14.05 8.19
C GLY A 131 2.88 -12.79 8.97
N ILE A 132 2.32 -12.71 10.18
CA ILE A 132 2.61 -11.67 11.16
C ILE A 132 2.84 -12.39 12.49
N THR A 133 3.98 -12.15 13.12
CA THR A 133 4.39 -12.82 14.36
C THR A 133 4.83 -11.80 15.38
N ASP A 134 4.33 -11.91 16.60
CA ASP A 134 4.74 -11.03 17.68
C ASP A 134 6.21 -11.22 18.05
N CYS A 135 6.91 -10.11 18.22
CA CYS A 135 8.27 -10.10 18.74
C CYS A 135 8.26 -10.41 20.24
N ARG A 136 9.20 -11.21 20.65
CA ARG A 136 9.32 -11.59 22.07
C ARG A 136 10.50 -10.93 22.75
#